data_0e55360c66b6d91ab17dd8673b234c9e
#
_entry.id   0e55360c66b6d91ab17dd8673b234c9e
#
_cell.length_a   1.000
_cell.length_b   1.000
_cell.length_c   1.000
_cell.angle_alpha   90.00
_cell.angle_beta   90.00
_cell.angle_gamma   90.00
#
_symmetry.space_group_name_H-M   'P 1'
#
loop_
_entity.id
_entity.type
_entity.pdbx_description
1 polymer ?
#
loop_
_entity_poly.entity_id
_entity_poly.type
_entity_poly.pdbx_seq_one_letter_code
_entity_poly.pdbx_strand_id
1 'polypeptide(L)'
;RGYRNGYGKTRQVAIGYGNVEVKVPRVSDVPKEVSQDGYNSKVLSKYQRSSKGVQKNLVNLYLEGLSSGDFEPVFRGILGETAGLSSSTIIKLKEDWQREYEEWKQRSLSLEYYAYIWTDGVYIKAGLEREKTALLCVIGVKEDGTKELLSIGEGYRESSASWLEVLRDLKKRGMNSPRLAIG
;
A
#
# COMPACT_ATOMS: atom_id res chain seq x y z
N ARG A 1 -7.32 -29.27 -22.93
CA ARG A 1 -8.39 -28.58 -22.15
C ARG A 1 -8.45 -29.23 -20.78
N GLY A 2 -8.13 -28.48 -19.71
CA GLY A 2 -8.18 -29.01 -18.35
C GLY A 2 -9.59 -29.44 -17.91
N TYR A 3 -9.69 -30.38 -17.00
CA TYR A 3 -10.96 -30.86 -16.45
C TYR A 3 -11.00 -30.74 -14.92
N ARG A 4 -12.21 -30.67 -14.36
CA ARG A 4 -12.41 -30.60 -12.91
C ARG A 4 -12.13 -31.96 -12.26
N ASN A 5 -11.22 -31.97 -11.27
CA ASN A 5 -10.86 -33.18 -10.51
C ASN A 5 -11.14 -32.94 -9.01
N GLY A 6 -12.41 -33.11 -8.63
CA GLY A 6 -12.86 -32.95 -7.24
C GLY A 6 -12.69 -31.53 -6.70
N TYR A 7 -12.58 -31.43 -5.37
CA TYR A 7 -12.45 -30.17 -4.64
C TYR A 7 -11.22 -30.18 -3.75
N GLY A 8 -10.67 -29.01 -3.49
CA GLY A 8 -9.65 -28.81 -2.45
C GLY A 8 -10.25 -28.89 -1.04
N LYS A 9 -9.37 -28.74 -0.03
CA LYS A 9 -9.82 -28.59 1.35
C LYS A 9 -10.70 -27.35 1.48
N THR A 10 -11.79 -27.47 2.23
CA THR A 10 -12.62 -26.34 2.63
C THR A 10 -11.78 -25.32 3.37
N ARG A 11 -12.01 -24.03 3.09
CA ARG A 11 -11.35 -22.93 3.79
C ARG A 11 -12.35 -21.81 4.09
N GLN A 12 -12.12 -21.10 5.17
CA GLN A 12 -12.85 -19.89 5.52
C GLN A 12 -12.21 -18.67 4.83
N VAL A 13 -13.05 -17.80 4.28
CA VAL A 13 -12.66 -16.53 3.70
C VAL A 13 -13.43 -15.42 4.39
N ALA A 14 -12.71 -14.51 5.05
CA ALA A 14 -13.30 -13.35 5.69
C ALA A 14 -13.79 -12.34 4.64
N ILE A 15 -15.07 -11.97 4.74
CA ILE A 15 -15.71 -10.92 3.96
C ILE A 15 -16.23 -9.83 4.90
N GLY A 16 -16.69 -8.69 4.37
CA GLY A 16 -17.11 -7.54 5.19
C GLY A 16 -18.24 -7.83 6.21
N TYR A 17 -18.94 -8.95 6.07
CA TYR A 17 -20.09 -9.35 6.91
C TYR A 17 -19.87 -10.67 7.64
N GLY A 18 -18.65 -11.16 7.75
CA GLY A 18 -18.33 -12.43 8.42
C GLY A 18 -17.46 -13.37 7.59
N ASN A 19 -17.55 -14.67 7.82
CA ASN A 19 -16.77 -15.67 7.12
C ASN A 19 -17.63 -16.53 6.20
N VAL A 20 -17.11 -16.81 5.01
CA VAL A 20 -17.74 -17.70 4.03
C VAL A 20 -16.88 -18.94 3.85
N GLU A 21 -17.52 -20.09 3.93
CA GLU A 21 -16.88 -21.36 3.63
C GLU A 21 -16.77 -21.57 2.12
N VAL A 22 -15.55 -21.79 1.65
CA VAL A 22 -15.27 -21.95 0.22
C VAL A 22 -14.59 -23.29 -0.06
N LYS A 23 -15.15 -24.05 -1.01
CA LYS A 23 -14.56 -25.25 -1.60
C LYS A 23 -14.11 -24.93 -3.02
N VAL A 24 -12.80 -24.80 -3.23
CA VAL A 24 -12.25 -24.50 -4.55
C VAL A 24 -12.11 -25.78 -5.36
N PRO A 25 -12.66 -25.85 -6.59
CA PRO A 25 -12.46 -27.02 -7.44
C PRO A 25 -10.99 -27.16 -7.84
N ARG A 26 -10.50 -28.40 -7.87
CA ARG A 26 -9.21 -28.74 -8.45
C ARG A 26 -9.37 -28.97 -9.94
N VAL A 27 -8.41 -28.52 -10.72
CA VAL A 27 -8.34 -28.72 -12.17
C VAL A 27 -7.08 -29.50 -12.50
N SER A 28 -7.23 -30.57 -13.22
CA SER A 28 -6.14 -31.40 -13.76
C SER A 28 -5.94 -31.13 -15.25
N ASP A 29 -4.77 -31.55 -15.77
CA ASP A 29 -4.41 -31.48 -17.19
C ASP A 29 -4.55 -30.07 -17.80
N VAL A 30 -4.12 -29.05 -17.02
CA VAL A 30 -3.98 -27.70 -17.55
C VAL A 30 -2.77 -27.68 -18.49
N PRO A 31 -2.95 -27.36 -19.77
CA PRO A 31 -1.82 -27.24 -20.69
C PRO A 31 -0.80 -26.21 -20.18
N LYS A 32 0.50 -26.55 -20.27
CA LYS A 32 1.58 -25.67 -19.79
C LYS A 32 1.60 -24.30 -20.50
N GLU A 33 1.08 -24.23 -21.69
CA GLU A 33 0.89 -23.01 -22.48
C GLU A 33 -0.14 -22.04 -21.83
N VAL A 34 -1.07 -22.58 -21.03
CA VAL A 34 -2.11 -21.79 -20.35
C VAL A 34 -1.65 -21.37 -18.95
N SER A 35 -0.91 -22.23 -18.26
CA SER A 35 -0.34 -21.90 -16.94
C SER A 35 0.76 -22.90 -16.58
N GLN A 36 1.93 -22.40 -16.23
CA GLN A 36 3.05 -23.20 -15.74
C GLN A 36 2.77 -23.75 -14.33
N ASP A 37 1.98 -23.02 -13.52
CA ASP A 37 1.68 -23.34 -12.11
C ASP A 37 0.31 -24.04 -11.93
N GLY A 38 -0.30 -24.52 -12.99
CA GLY A 38 -1.63 -25.13 -12.98
C GLY A 38 -2.75 -24.07 -13.00
N TYR A 39 -3.97 -24.47 -12.65
CA TYR A 39 -5.13 -23.59 -12.69
C TYR A 39 -5.12 -22.58 -11.54
N ASN A 40 -5.20 -21.30 -11.87
CA ASN A 40 -5.43 -20.21 -10.92
C ASN A 40 -6.82 -19.59 -11.17
N SER A 41 -7.64 -19.55 -10.13
CA SER A 41 -8.97 -18.92 -10.19
C SER A 41 -8.83 -17.40 -10.35
N LYS A 42 -9.58 -16.81 -11.29
CA LYS A 42 -9.67 -15.35 -11.46
C LYS A 42 -10.55 -14.69 -10.37
N VAL A 43 -11.39 -15.45 -9.70
CA VAL A 43 -12.34 -14.95 -8.69
C VAL A 43 -11.72 -14.98 -7.29
N LEU A 44 -10.99 -16.06 -6.97
CA LEU A 44 -10.39 -16.25 -5.66
C LEU A 44 -8.95 -16.72 -5.81
N SER A 45 -8.02 -15.89 -5.41
CA SER A 45 -6.59 -16.19 -5.50
C SER A 45 -6.21 -17.41 -4.63
N LYS A 46 -5.16 -18.11 -5.04
CA LYS A 46 -4.61 -19.23 -4.28
C LYS A 46 -4.23 -18.75 -2.88
N TYR A 47 -4.70 -19.49 -1.85
CA TYR A 47 -4.48 -19.16 -0.42
C TYR A 47 -5.13 -17.87 0.10
N GLN A 48 -5.94 -17.16 -0.68
CA GLN A 48 -6.66 -15.98 -0.20
C GLN A 48 -7.61 -16.35 0.96
N ARG A 49 -7.49 -15.65 2.09
CA ARG A 49 -8.30 -15.84 3.30
C ARG A 49 -9.15 -14.63 3.69
N SER A 50 -8.97 -13.52 2.98
CA SER A 50 -9.76 -12.30 3.18
C SER A 50 -10.10 -11.64 1.86
N SER A 51 -11.23 -10.96 1.79
CA SER A 51 -11.62 -10.16 0.64
C SER A 51 -10.78 -8.87 0.56
N LYS A 52 -10.73 -8.27 -0.63
CA LYS A 52 -10.06 -6.96 -0.81
C LYS A 52 -10.67 -5.87 0.08
N GLY A 53 -11.99 -5.91 0.31
CA GLY A 53 -12.67 -4.96 1.19
C GLY A 53 -12.21 -5.08 2.64
N VAL A 54 -12.06 -6.30 3.16
CA VAL A 54 -11.51 -6.54 4.50
C VAL A 54 -10.07 -6.05 4.59
N GLN A 55 -9.24 -6.32 3.58
CA GLN A 55 -7.86 -5.83 3.56
C GLN A 55 -7.79 -4.29 3.57
N LYS A 56 -8.66 -3.63 2.80
CA LYS A 56 -8.74 -2.16 2.82
C LYS A 56 -9.15 -1.60 4.19
N ASN A 57 -10.08 -2.25 4.87
CA ASN A 57 -10.49 -1.85 6.21
C ASN A 57 -9.37 -2.03 7.25
N LEU A 58 -8.52 -3.07 7.08
CA LEU A 58 -7.30 -3.23 7.88
C LEU A 58 -6.38 -2.01 7.79
N VAL A 59 -6.16 -1.53 6.57
CA VAL A 59 -5.36 -0.31 6.31
C VAL A 59 -5.93 0.86 7.09
N ASN A 60 -7.23 1.13 6.94
CA ASN A 60 -7.88 2.26 7.60
C ASN A 60 -7.76 2.17 9.13
N LEU A 61 -8.01 1.00 9.72
CA LEU A 61 -7.89 0.80 11.16
C LEU A 61 -6.45 1.01 11.66
N TYR A 62 -5.45 0.60 10.88
CA TYR A 62 -4.06 0.87 11.23
C TYR A 62 -3.74 2.37 11.19
N LEU A 63 -4.23 3.08 10.18
CA LEU A 63 -4.07 4.54 10.07
C LEU A 63 -4.79 5.29 11.20
N GLU A 64 -5.91 4.76 11.70
CA GLU A 64 -6.62 5.28 12.88
C GLU A 64 -5.93 4.94 14.21
N GLY A 65 -4.78 4.28 14.18
CA GLY A 65 -3.93 4.04 15.34
C GLY A 65 -4.10 2.68 16.02
N LEU A 66 -4.82 1.73 15.41
CA LEU A 66 -4.94 0.38 15.97
C LEU A 66 -3.58 -0.34 15.92
N SER A 67 -3.08 -0.78 17.07
CA SER A 67 -1.80 -1.48 17.12
C SER A 67 -1.87 -2.87 16.45
N SER A 68 -0.73 -3.37 15.98
CA SER A 68 -0.69 -4.70 15.30
C SER A 68 -1.19 -5.85 16.19
N GLY A 69 -1.11 -5.71 17.51
CA GLY A 69 -1.61 -6.71 18.48
C GLY A 69 -3.12 -6.66 18.68
N ASP A 70 -3.74 -5.51 18.46
CA ASP A 70 -5.16 -5.30 18.72
C ASP A 70 -6.05 -5.68 17.52
N PHE A 71 -5.46 -5.91 16.35
CA PHE A 71 -6.21 -6.28 15.15
C PHE A 71 -6.98 -7.58 15.31
N GLU A 72 -6.37 -8.62 15.86
CA GLU A 72 -6.99 -9.93 15.99
C GLU A 72 -8.25 -9.89 16.87
N PRO A 73 -8.25 -9.32 18.10
CA PRO A 73 -9.46 -9.22 18.91
C PRO A 73 -10.52 -8.32 18.29
N VAL A 74 -10.18 -7.20 17.66
CA VAL A 74 -11.14 -6.31 16.99
C VAL A 74 -11.80 -7.03 15.81
N PHE A 75 -11.04 -7.73 14.99
CA PHE A 75 -11.58 -8.48 13.85
C PHE A 75 -12.42 -9.70 14.26
N ARG A 76 -12.05 -10.39 15.33
CA ARG A 76 -12.91 -11.44 15.90
C ARG A 76 -14.25 -10.88 16.35
N GLY A 77 -14.26 -9.71 16.98
CA GLY A 77 -15.49 -9.03 17.37
C GLY A 77 -16.38 -8.62 16.20
N ILE A 78 -15.81 -8.21 15.07
CA ILE A 78 -16.55 -7.74 13.90
C ILE A 78 -16.94 -8.88 12.94
N LEU A 79 -16.05 -9.83 12.70
CA LEU A 79 -16.19 -10.87 11.67
C LEU A 79 -16.43 -12.27 12.23
N GLY A 80 -16.47 -12.40 13.55
CA GLY A 80 -16.67 -13.69 14.27
C GLY A 80 -15.35 -14.40 14.58
N GLU A 81 -15.42 -15.35 15.51
CA GLU A 81 -14.30 -16.10 16.12
C GLU A 81 -13.36 -16.79 15.10
N THR A 82 -13.88 -17.13 13.92
CA THR A 82 -13.12 -17.80 12.85
C THR A 82 -12.42 -16.85 11.88
N ALA A 83 -12.47 -15.55 12.14
CA ALA A 83 -11.76 -14.56 11.32
C ALA A 83 -10.24 -14.74 11.46
N GLY A 84 -9.66 -15.48 10.55
CA GLY A 84 -8.24 -15.84 10.54
C GLY A 84 -7.31 -14.70 10.08
N LEU A 85 -7.46 -13.52 10.66
CA LEU A 85 -6.52 -12.42 10.46
C LEU A 85 -5.53 -12.45 11.63
N SER A 86 -4.40 -13.08 11.39
CA SER A 86 -3.31 -13.12 12.36
C SER A 86 -2.48 -11.83 12.32
N SER A 87 -1.79 -11.52 13.42
CA SER A 87 -0.80 -10.44 13.48
C SER A 87 0.22 -10.51 12.33
N SER A 88 0.57 -11.72 11.88
CA SER A 88 1.45 -11.93 10.72
C SER A 88 0.88 -11.36 9.41
N THR A 89 -0.44 -11.30 9.24
CA THR A 89 -1.07 -10.68 8.06
C THR A 89 -0.85 -9.17 8.05
N ILE A 90 -0.91 -8.54 9.22
CA ILE A 90 -0.68 -7.09 9.37
C ILE A 90 0.80 -6.77 9.12
N ILE A 91 1.71 -7.58 9.67
CA ILE A 91 3.15 -7.41 9.43
C ILE A 91 3.44 -7.48 7.92
N LYS A 92 2.88 -8.47 7.23
CA LYS A 92 3.07 -8.62 5.79
C LYS A 92 2.50 -7.43 5.00
N LEU A 93 1.33 -6.90 5.38
CA LEU A 93 0.78 -5.70 4.76
C LEU A 93 1.69 -4.47 4.95
N LYS A 94 2.28 -4.32 6.14
CA LYS A 94 3.26 -3.23 6.40
C LYS A 94 4.50 -3.37 5.50
N GLU A 95 5.02 -4.58 5.35
CA GLU A 95 6.16 -4.86 4.47
C GLU A 95 5.82 -4.55 3.00
N ASP A 96 4.61 -4.94 2.54
CA ASP A 96 4.14 -4.62 1.20
C ASP A 96 4.02 -3.10 0.98
N TRP A 97 3.47 -2.35 1.94
CA TRP A 97 3.40 -0.88 1.86
C TRP A 97 4.76 -0.21 1.91
N GLN A 98 5.67 -0.71 2.74
CA GLN A 98 7.03 -0.21 2.77
C GLN A 98 7.70 -0.36 1.40
N ARG A 99 7.54 -1.53 0.76
CA ARG A 99 8.07 -1.77 -0.58
C ARG A 99 7.43 -0.83 -1.62
N GLU A 100 6.10 -0.71 -1.63
CA GLU A 100 5.38 0.21 -2.54
C GLU A 100 5.84 1.67 -2.34
N TYR A 101 6.05 2.08 -1.08
CA TYR A 101 6.57 3.41 -0.77
C TYR A 101 7.99 3.61 -1.30
N GLU A 102 8.89 2.65 -1.13
CA GLU A 102 10.26 2.74 -1.64
C GLU A 102 10.30 2.75 -3.17
N GLU A 103 9.48 1.94 -3.84
CA GLU A 103 9.33 1.96 -5.29
C GLU A 103 8.82 3.33 -5.77
N TRP A 104 7.78 3.84 -5.13
CA TRP A 104 7.24 5.16 -5.42
C TRP A 104 8.28 6.26 -5.19
N LYS A 105 9.02 6.21 -4.09
CA LYS A 105 10.04 7.19 -3.73
C LYS A 105 11.19 7.23 -4.74
N GLN A 106 11.52 6.09 -5.35
CA GLN A 106 12.62 5.97 -6.30
C GLN A 106 12.19 6.11 -7.77
N ARG A 107 10.89 6.28 -8.03
CA ARG A 107 10.40 6.34 -9.41
C ARG A 107 11.04 7.48 -10.21
N SER A 108 11.32 7.23 -11.48
CA SER A 108 11.82 8.26 -12.40
C SER A 108 10.76 9.36 -12.64
N LEU A 109 11.19 10.58 -12.67
CA LEU A 109 10.38 11.76 -13.00
C LEU A 109 10.76 12.38 -14.36
N SER A 110 11.64 11.73 -15.12
CA SER A 110 12.22 12.27 -16.36
C SER A 110 11.23 12.36 -17.53
N LEU A 111 10.17 11.56 -17.49
CA LEU A 111 9.15 11.53 -18.55
C LEU A 111 8.01 12.52 -18.34
N GLU A 112 7.98 13.16 -17.17
CA GLU A 112 6.91 14.05 -16.78
C GLU A 112 7.39 15.49 -16.72
N TYR A 113 6.53 16.43 -17.11
CA TYR A 113 6.79 17.85 -17.02
C TYR A 113 5.84 18.50 -16.00
N TYR A 114 6.41 19.15 -15.00
CA TYR A 114 5.68 19.90 -13.99
C TYR A 114 5.86 21.40 -14.23
N ALA A 115 4.79 22.11 -14.54
CA ALA A 115 4.81 23.53 -14.82
C ALA A 115 5.23 24.33 -13.58
N TYR A 116 4.74 23.91 -12.40
CA TYR A 116 5.14 24.45 -11.11
C TYR A 116 5.08 23.39 -10.00
N ILE A 117 5.75 23.68 -8.89
CA ILE A 117 5.71 22.85 -7.70
C ILE A 117 5.23 23.67 -6.50
N TRP A 118 4.53 22.98 -5.59
CA TRP A 118 4.21 23.46 -4.27
C TRP A 118 5.08 22.72 -3.27
N THR A 119 5.64 23.47 -2.32
CA THR A 119 6.47 22.91 -1.24
C THR A 119 5.88 23.35 0.09
N ASP A 120 5.67 22.43 1.00
CA ASP A 120 5.08 22.69 2.32
C ASP A 120 5.65 21.75 3.37
N GLY A 121 5.84 22.27 4.58
CA GLY A 121 6.30 21.51 5.74
C GLY A 121 5.16 21.25 6.72
N VAL A 122 4.76 19.99 6.85
CA VAL A 122 3.74 19.56 7.81
C VAL A 122 4.40 19.05 9.08
N TYR A 123 4.14 19.70 10.21
CA TYR A 123 4.67 19.27 11.50
C TYR A 123 3.78 18.22 12.14
N ILE A 124 4.32 17.03 12.34
CA ILE A 124 3.65 15.95 13.04
C ILE A 124 4.29 15.68 14.39
N LYS A 125 3.47 15.25 15.37
CA LYS A 125 3.96 14.69 16.62
C LYS A 125 4.09 13.18 16.43
N ALA A 126 5.32 12.68 16.45
CA ALA A 126 5.59 11.25 16.38
C ALA A 126 5.75 10.67 17.81
N GLY A 127 4.76 9.90 18.25
CA GLY A 127 4.83 9.16 19.49
C GLY A 127 4.92 10.03 20.77
N LEU A 128 5.73 9.56 21.73
CA LEU A 128 5.95 10.21 23.04
C LEU A 128 7.06 11.28 23.01
N GLU A 129 7.67 11.50 21.86
CA GLU A 129 8.75 12.48 21.73
C GLU A 129 8.19 13.91 21.81
N ARG A 130 8.91 14.77 22.54
CA ARG A 130 8.56 16.19 22.69
C ARG A 130 8.83 16.99 21.40
N GLU A 131 9.65 16.46 20.51
CA GLU A 131 10.07 17.14 19.29
C GLU A 131 9.12 16.84 18.14
N LYS A 132 8.77 17.87 17.39
CA LYS A 132 7.96 17.74 16.19
C LYS A 132 8.87 17.41 15.01
N THR A 133 8.54 16.35 14.29
CA THR A 133 9.19 16.04 13.01
C THR A 133 8.45 16.78 11.89
N ALA A 134 9.19 17.45 11.03
CA ALA A 134 8.62 18.07 9.83
C ALA A 134 8.57 17.05 8.69
N LEU A 135 7.42 16.90 8.07
CA LEU A 135 7.28 16.21 6.79
C LEU A 135 7.33 17.26 5.67
N LEU A 136 8.39 17.20 4.87
CA LEU A 136 8.58 18.09 3.74
C LEU A 136 7.89 17.49 2.51
N CYS A 137 6.80 18.09 2.08
CA CYS A 137 5.99 17.63 0.97
C CYS A 137 6.25 18.47 -0.29
N VAL A 138 6.38 17.80 -1.43
CA VAL A 138 6.45 18.45 -2.73
C VAL A 138 5.37 17.91 -3.65
N ILE A 139 4.53 18.80 -4.14
CA ILE A 139 3.46 18.49 -5.09
C ILE A 139 3.81 19.16 -6.42
N GLY A 140 3.92 18.39 -7.48
CA GLY A 140 4.04 18.87 -8.84
C GLY A 140 2.69 19.10 -9.50
N VAL A 141 2.58 20.12 -10.31
CA VAL A 141 1.39 20.42 -11.08
C VAL A 141 1.74 20.43 -12.57
N LYS A 142 1.10 19.57 -13.32
CA LYS A 142 1.26 19.45 -14.78
C LYS A 142 0.55 20.59 -15.50
N GLU A 143 0.81 20.78 -16.80
CA GLU A 143 0.16 21.83 -17.59
C GLU A 143 -1.36 21.68 -17.70
N ASP A 144 -1.88 20.47 -17.61
CA ASP A 144 -3.30 20.16 -17.59
C ASP A 144 -3.99 20.42 -16.23
N GLY A 145 -3.22 20.87 -15.22
CA GLY A 145 -3.69 21.09 -13.86
C GLY A 145 -3.67 19.85 -12.96
N THR A 146 -3.27 18.69 -13.47
CA THR A 146 -3.13 17.47 -12.66
C THR A 146 -2.06 17.65 -11.59
N LYS A 147 -2.41 17.34 -10.35
CA LYS A 147 -1.53 17.39 -9.20
C LYS A 147 -0.99 16.01 -8.86
N GLU A 148 0.30 15.93 -8.61
CA GLU A 148 0.97 14.68 -8.24
C GLU A 148 1.92 14.92 -7.07
N LEU A 149 1.87 14.04 -6.06
CA LEU A 149 2.82 14.06 -4.97
C LEU A 149 4.17 13.52 -5.47
N LEU A 150 5.21 14.35 -5.40
CA LEU A 150 6.54 14.04 -5.93
C LEU A 150 7.49 13.53 -4.88
N SER A 151 7.42 14.09 -3.67
CA SER A 151 8.26 13.72 -2.55
C SER A 151 7.55 13.93 -1.22
N ILE A 152 7.85 13.04 -0.28
CA ILE A 152 7.66 13.23 1.15
C ILE A 152 9.01 12.94 1.78
N GLY A 153 9.65 13.96 2.32
CA GLY A 153 10.92 13.87 3.04
C GLY A 153 10.68 14.05 4.54
N GLU A 154 11.42 13.33 5.34
CA GLU A 154 11.46 13.54 6.78
C GLU A 154 12.57 14.53 7.12
N GLY A 155 12.25 15.59 7.82
CA GLY A 155 13.21 16.62 8.25
C GLY A 155 13.06 16.92 9.73
N TYR A 156 14.18 17.09 10.42
CA TYR A 156 14.18 17.51 11.83
C TYR A 156 13.49 18.87 12.01
N ARG A 157 13.62 19.76 11.01
CA ARG A 157 12.95 21.07 10.90
C ARG A 157 12.86 21.47 9.43
N GLU A 158 11.99 22.43 9.13
CA GLU A 158 12.05 23.15 7.86
C GLU A 158 13.32 23.99 7.81
N SER A 159 14.41 23.41 7.36
CA SER A 159 15.69 24.08 7.16
C SER A 159 16.06 24.13 5.68
N SER A 160 16.85 25.11 5.30
CA SER A 160 17.41 25.17 3.95
C SER A 160 18.15 23.87 3.58
N ALA A 161 18.82 23.24 4.55
CA ALA A 161 19.53 21.97 4.34
C ALA A 161 18.56 20.81 4.02
N SER A 162 17.48 20.68 4.79
CA SER A 162 16.46 19.63 4.56
C SER A 162 15.75 19.81 3.22
N TRP A 163 15.38 21.03 2.86
CA TRP A 163 14.81 21.35 1.55
C TRP A 163 15.78 21.07 0.41
N LEU A 164 17.06 21.38 0.59
CA LEU A 164 18.08 21.12 -0.41
C LEU A 164 18.24 19.62 -0.70
N GLU A 165 18.13 18.76 0.31
CA GLU A 165 18.16 17.30 0.14
C GLU A 165 16.97 16.83 -0.66
N VAL A 166 15.75 17.29 -0.35
CA VAL A 166 14.53 16.95 -1.09
C VAL A 166 14.65 17.37 -2.56
N LEU A 167 15.09 18.60 -2.82
CA LEU A 167 15.24 19.11 -4.19
C LEU A 167 16.34 18.38 -4.98
N ARG A 168 17.43 17.97 -4.32
CA ARG A 168 18.50 17.16 -4.94
C ARG A 168 17.98 15.77 -5.31
N ASP A 169 17.15 15.16 -4.46
CA ASP A 169 16.53 13.88 -4.77
C ASP A 169 15.62 13.97 -5.99
N LEU A 170 14.75 14.98 -6.06
CA LEU A 170 13.90 15.23 -7.23
C LEU A 170 14.72 15.38 -8.52
N LYS A 171 15.78 16.16 -8.46
CA LYS A 171 16.72 16.34 -9.58
C LYS A 171 17.40 15.03 -9.97
N LYS A 172 17.86 14.23 -8.99
CA LYS A 172 18.48 12.91 -9.23
C LYS A 172 17.54 11.94 -9.91
N ARG A 173 16.24 11.99 -9.58
CA ARG A 173 15.19 11.19 -10.23
C ARG A 173 14.80 11.71 -11.62
N GLY A 174 15.45 12.77 -12.11
CA GLY A 174 15.29 13.30 -13.46
C GLY A 174 14.21 14.36 -13.62
N MET A 175 13.71 14.94 -12.52
CA MET A 175 12.72 16.02 -12.60
C MET A 175 13.28 17.21 -13.38
N ASN A 176 12.53 17.68 -14.39
CA ASN A 176 12.83 18.90 -15.11
C ASN A 176 12.61 20.14 -14.22
N SER A 177 13.32 21.22 -14.51
CA SER A 177 13.14 22.47 -13.76
C SER A 177 11.72 23.00 -13.93
N PRO A 178 10.94 23.18 -12.85
CA PRO A 178 9.63 23.81 -12.94
C PRO A 178 9.81 25.31 -13.26
N ARG A 179 8.78 25.93 -13.83
CA ARG A 179 8.77 27.38 -14.10
C ARG A 179 8.62 28.21 -12.81
N LEU A 180 7.99 27.65 -11.80
CA LEU A 180 7.70 28.30 -10.53
C LEU A 180 7.75 27.28 -9.38
N ALA A 181 8.29 27.68 -8.24
CA ALA A 181 8.18 26.99 -6.97
C ALA A 181 7.46 27.92 -5.98
N ILE A 182 6.47 27.38 -5.27
CA ILE A 182 5.63 28.07 -4.29
C ILE A 182 5.82 27.36 -2.96
N GLY A 183 6.12 28.10 -1.90
CA GLY A 183 6.30 27.58 -0.53
C GLY A 183 6.06 28.67 0.49
#